data_61a14393a42412a9be0821101e83910f
#
_entry.id   61a14393a42412a9be0821101e83910f
#
_cell.length_a   1.000
_cell.length_b   1.000
_cell.length_c   1.000
_cell.angle_alpha   90.00
_cell.angle_beta   90.00
_cell.angle_gamma   90.00
#
_symmetry.space_group_name_H-M   'P 1'
#
loop_
_entity.id
_entity.type
_entity.pdbx_description
1 polymer ?
#
loop_
_entity_poly.entity_id
_entity_poly.type
_entity_poly.pdbx_seq_one_letter_code
_entity_poly.pdbx_strand_id
1 'polypeptide(L)'
;MKKKINKVFMVCLAATAMTAGMSVSAFAQVHIGETTYRTFDEAVTAAADGAVIVLDTDETTSGLNLSKNLTVDGGTDKKNLTFTDKGIALWGKKLTFKNCALELKRIGSTPYTAEWNWQTVCASKNAELHLENAEMVMNGEGVAAKTHAIYFGSNNKLNLKDSKLEIRNYPQDALEWDGGDWGYNVNLENSKILSDHNRSGFTGSFSVRAKDSTIDVVNSTGNGSNGSDFEFYHST
;
A
#
# COMPACT_ATOMS: atom_id res chain seq x y z
N MET A 1 26.47 -74.89 29.03
CA MET A 1 26.66 -73.46 28.72
C MET A 1 25.51 -73.00 27.83
N LYS A 2 24.57 -72.27 28.37
CA LYS A 2 23.38 -71.76 27.62
C LYS A 2 23.65 -70.34 27.15
N LYS A 3 23.72 -70.09 25.82
CA LYS A 3 23.82 -68.79 25.23
C LYS A 3 22.46 -68.10 25.28
N LYS A 4 22.38 -66.97 25.98
CA LYS A 4 21.21 -66.08 25.97
C LYS A 4 21.24 -65.28 24.68
N ILE A 5 20.19 -65.39 23.88
CA ILE A 5 19.94 -64.54 22.68
C ILE A 5 19.13 -63.33 23.17
N ASN A 6 19.77 -62.16 23.14
CA ASN A 6 19.07 -60.92 23.40
C ASN A 6 18.25 -60.56 22.14
N LYS A 7 16.93 -60.62 22.29
CA LYS A 7 16.02 -60.05 21.27
C LYS A 7 15.98 -58.54 21.43
N VAL A 8 16.60 -57.85 20.51
CA VAL A 8 16.40 -56.42 20.33
C VAL A 8 15.05 -56.23 19.69
N PHE A 9 14.09 -55.68 20.45
CA PHE A 9 12.82 -55.22 19.94
C PHE A 9 13.07 -53.92 19.18
N MET A 10 13.07 -53.99 17.86
CA MET A 10 13.07 -52.82 16.98
C MET A 10 11.60 -52.33 16.93
N VAL A 11 11.29 -51.29 17.72
CA VAL A 11 10.02 -50.60 17.62
C VAL A 11 10.11 -49.73 16.40
N CYS A 12 9.57 -50.20 15.30
CA CYS A 12 9.26 -49.35 14.14
C CYS A 12 8.11 -48.43 14.53
N LEU A 13 8.42 -47.21 14.89
CA LEU A 13 7.42 -46.14 14.98
C LEU A 13 7.00 -45.79 13.54
N ALA A 14 5.95 -46.44 13.06
CA ALA A 14 5.26 -46.01 11.87
C ALA A 14 4.63 -44.65 12.16
N ALA A 15 5.32 -43.60 11.78
CA ALA A 15 4.70 -42.30 11.66
C ALA A 15 3.67 -42.39 10.51
N THR A 16 2.44 -42.72 10.88
CA THR A 16 1.28 -42.48 10.02
C THR A 16 1.20 -40.98 9.83
N ALA A 17 1.78 -40.46 8.76
CA ALA A 17 1.40 -39.18 8.22
C ALA A 17 -0.11 -39.29 7.93
N MET A 18 -0.93 -38.87 8.88
CA MET A 18 -2.28 -38.45 8.57
C MET A 18 -2.12 -37.23 7.67
N THR A 19 -2.09 -37.45 6.38
CA THR A 19 -2.57 -36.47 5.42
C THR A 19 -4.06 -36.35 5.73
N ALA A 20 -4.38 -35.57 6.77
CA ALA A 20 -5.67 -34.93 6.81
C ALA A 20 -5.72 -34.17 5.48
N GLY A 21 -6.47 -34.73 4.54
CA GLY A 21 -6.95 -33.98 3.40
C GLY A 21 -7.77 -32.84 4.00
N MET A 22 -7.07 -31.78 4.40
CA MET A 22 -7.70 -30.50 4.51
C MET A 22 -8.15 -30.21 3.09
N SER A 23 -9.42 -30.47 2.83
CA SER A 23 -10.11 -29.75 1.80
C SER A 23 -9.70 -28.30 2.05
N VAL A 24 -8.80 -27.79 1.21
CA VAL A 24 -8.50 -26.38 1.17
C VAL A 24 -9.85 -25.76 0.89
N SER A 25 -10.53 -25.42 1.96
CA SER A 25 -11.80 -24.76 1.90
C SER A 25 -11.56 -23.49 1.07
N ALA A 26 -12.52 -23.14 0.27
CA ALA A 26 -12.58 -21.96 -0.61
C ALA A 26 -12.39 -20.61 0.12
N PHE A 27 -11.47 -20.52 1.06
CA PHE A 27 -11.22 -19.40 1.97
C PHE A 27 -9.74 -18.98 2.05
N ALA A 28 -8.84 -19.57 1.27
CA ALA A 28 -7.51 -19.00 1.14
C ALA A 28 -7.63 -17.80 0.19
N GLN A 29 -7.45 -16.62 0.72
CA GLN A 29 -7.69 -15.37 -0.02
C GLN A 29 -6.38 -14.68 -0.38
N VAL A 30 -5.26 -15.08 0.23
CA VAL A 30 -3.97 -14.44 0.09
C VAL A 30 -2.85 -15.46 0.26
N HIS A 31 -1.74 -15.32 -0.47
CA HIS A 31 -0.57 -16.17 -0.25
C HIS A 31 0.76 -15.41 -0.29
N ILE A 32 1.79 -16.01 0.34
CA ILE A 32 3.20 -15.61 0.27
C ILE A 32 3.99 -16.84 -0.14
N GLY A 33 4.53 -16.86 -1.34
CA GLY A 33 5.12 -18.07 -1.92
C GLY A 33 4.09 -19.21 -1.97
N GLU A 34 4.36 -20.33 -1.31
CA GLU A 34 3.45 -21.49 -1.24
C GLU A 34 2.54 -21.47 0.00
N THR A 35 2.71 -20.50 0.91
CA THR A 35 1.95 -20.42 2.16
C THR A 35 0.71 -19.56 1.98
N THR A 36 -0.45 -20.12 2.29
CA THR A 36 -1.75 -19.44 2.19
C THR A 36 -2.22 -18.90 3.53
N TYR A 37 -2.92 -17.77 3.48
CA TYR A 37 -3.48 -17.06 4.63
C TYR A 37 -4.96 -16.79 4.38
N ARG A 38 -5.72 -16.66 5.46
CA ARG A 38 -7.18 -16.43 5.38
C ARG A 38 -7.52 -14.98 5.09
N THR A 39 -6.64 -14.06 5.47
CA THR A 39 -6.84 -12.62 5.31
C THR A 39 -5.55 -11.93 4.92
N PHE A 40 -5.68 -10.76 4.31
CA PHE A 40 -4.56 -9.86 4.04
C PHE A 40 -3.77 -9.51 5.32
N ASP A 41 -4.47 -9.22 6.43
CA ASP A 41 -3.83 -8.83 7.69
C ASP A 41 -2.99 -9.96 8.32
N GLU A 42 -3.44 -11.22 8.20
CA GLU A 42 -2.64 -12.39 8.59
C GLU A 42 -1.37 -12.51 7.75
N ALA A 43 -1.47 -12.34 6.43
CA ALA A 43 -0.33 -12.36 5.53
C ALA A 43 0.67 -11.22 5.83
N VAL A 44 0.19 -10.00 6.05
CA VAL A 44 1.02 -8.85 6.44
C VAL A 44 1.77 -9.14 7.74
N THR A 45 1.11 -9.73 8.73
CA THR A 45 1.73 -10.07 10.02
C THR A 45 2.85 -11.10 9.84
N ALA A 46 2.60 -12.14 9.05
CA ALA A 46 3.55 -13.24 8.80
C ALA A 46 4.68 -12.89 7.83
N ALA A 47 4.48 -11.88 6.97
CA ALA A 47 5.42 -11.52 5.93
C ALA A 47 6.83 -11.21 6.48
N ALA A 48 7.88 -11.66 5.78
CA ALA A 48 9.25 -11.21 5.99
C ALA A 48 9.48 -9.84 5.32
N ASP A 49 10.59 -9.18 5.64
CA ASP A 49 10.99 -7.95 4.93
C ASP A 49 11.22 -8.26 3.44
N GLY A 50 10.63 -7.46 2.57
CA GLY A 50 10.68 -7.65 1.11
C GLY A 50 9.72 -8.71 0.56
N ALA A 51 8.84 -9.29 1.37
CA ALA A 51 7.90 -10.31 0.90
C ALA A 51 6.93 -9.76 -0.17
N VAL A 52 6.48 -10.67 -1.03
CA VAL A 52 5.39 -10.45 -1.99
C VAL A 52 4.14 -11.15 -1.47
N ILE A 53 3.11 -10.39 -1.20
CA ILE A 53 1.77 -10.86 -0.80
C ILE A 53 0.91 -10.86 -2.06
N VAL A 54 0.42 -12.00 -2.47
CA VAL A 54 -0.45 -12.13 -3.66
C VAL A 54 -1.90 -12.25 -3.20
N LEU A 55 -2.77 -11.44 -3.80
CA LEU A 55 -4.20 -11.49 -3.56
C LEU A 55 -4.86 -12.51 -4.51
N ASP A 56 -5.45 -13.56 -3.96
CA ASP A 56 -6.20 -14.55 -4.74
C ASP A 56 -7.66 -14.12 -4.95
N THR A 57 -8.16 -13.29 -4.04
CA THR A 57 -9.50 -12.70 -4.09
C THR A 57 -9.43 -11.22 -3.71
N ASP A 58 -10.56 -10.53 -3.84
CA ASP A 58 -10.72 -9.19 -3.30
C ASP A 58 -10.63 -9.21 -1.78
N GLU A 59 -9.87 -8.27 -1.21
CA GLU A 59 -9.56 -8.22 0.21
C GLU A 59 -9.97 -6.90 0.85
N THR A 60 -10.11 -6.95 2.18
CA THR A 60 -10.41 -5.78 3.00
C THR A 60 -9.48 -5.74 4.20
N THR A 61 -8.96 -4.56 4.51
CA THR A 61 -8.17 -4.30 5.72
C THR A 61 -8.68 -3.05 6.44
N SER A 62 -8.44 -2.98 7.75
CA SER A 62 -8.69 -1.74 8.49
C SER A 62 -7.66 -0.65 8.17
N GLY A 63 -6.46 -1.04 7.77
CA GLY A 63 -5.35 -0.15 7.43
C GLY A 63 -3.99 -0.84 7.52
N LEU A 64 -2.93 -0.14 7.16
CA LEU A 64 -1.59 -0.70 7.08
C LEU A 64 -0.57 0.22 7.77
N ASN A 65 0.03 -0.26 8.86
CA ASN A 65 1.18 0.37 9.49
C ASN A 65 2.43 -0.45 9.17
N LEU A 66 3.25 0.05 8.27
CA LEU A 66 4.31 -0.73 7.65
C LEU A 66 5.60 -0.70 8.49
N SER A 67 6.01 -1.85 9.00
CA SER A 67 7.27 -2.06 9.71
C SER A 67 8.36 -2.75 8.87
N LYS A 68 8.02 -3.14 7.66
CA LYS A 68 8.86 -3.90 6.71
C LYS A 68 8.57 -3.49 5.27
N ASN A 69 9.48 -3.77 4.34
CA ASN A 69 9.23 -3.58 2.92
C ASN A 69 8.27 -4.65 2.42
N LEU A 70 7.27 -4.27 1.63
CA LEU A 70 6.28 -5.22 1.10
C LEU A 70 5.93 -4.89 -0.36
N THR A 71 5.60 -5.93 -1.10
CA THR A 71 4.86 -5.83 -2.36
C THR A 71 3.52 -6.53 -2.19
N VAL A 72 2.45 -5.89 -2.62
CA VAL A 72 1.11 -6.49 -2.73
C VAL A 72 0.81 -6.63 -4.21
N ASP A 73 0.57 -7.85 -4.68
CA ASP A 73 0.29 -8.14 -6.09
C ASP A 73 -1.13 -8.67 -6.25
N GLY A 74 -1.96 -7.94 -6.99
CA GLY A 74 -3.34 -8.32 -7.29
C GLY A 74 -3.48 -9.32 -8.44
N GLY A 75 -2.35 -9.81 -8.97
CA GLY A 75 -2.35 -10.80 -10.06
C GLY A 75 -2.85 -10.23 -11.39
N THR A 76 -3.13 -11.13 -12.33
CA THR A 76 -3.57 -10.76 -13.69
C THR A 76 -4.93 -10.07 -13.72
N ASP A 77 -5.79 -10.39 -12.77
CA ASP A 77 -7.18 -9.91 -12.71
C ASP A 77 -7.32 -8.60 -11.95
N LYS A 78 -6.22 -8.05 -11.42
CA LYS A 78 -6.20 -6.82 -10.62
C LYS A 78 -7.18 -6.87 -9.44
N LYS A 79 -6.93 -7.76 -8.50
CA LYS A 79 -7.78 -7.87 -7.30
C LYS A 79 -7.87 -6.56 -6.52
N ASN A 80 -9.02 -6.35 -5.88
CA ASN A 80 -9.27 -5.17 -5.09
C ASN A 80 -8.73 -5.35 -3.66
N LEU A 81 -8.15 -4.27 -3.12
CA LEU A 81 -7.83 -4.15 -1.70
C LEU A 81 -8.48 -2.87 -1.16
N THR A 82 -9.45 -3.05 -0.27
CA THR A 82 -10.20 -1.94 0.33
C THR A 82 -9.72 -1.65 1.75
N PHE A 83 -9.37 -0.40 2.00
CA PHE A 83 -9.04 0.13 3.33
C PHE A 83 -10.29 0.80 3.92
N THR A 84 -10.73 0.38 5.11
CA THR A 84 -12.05 0.75 5.65
C THR A 84 -12.03 1.70 6.83
N ASP A 85 -10.91 1.83 7.54
CA ASP A 85 -10.86 2.63 8.77
C ASP A 85 -9.60 3.48 8.86
N LYS A 86 -8.44 2.84 8.92
CA LYS A 86 -7.14 3.50 8.98
C LYS A 86 -6.52 3.52 7.59
N GLY A 87 -5.72 4.52 7.31
CA GLY A 87 -5.00 4.61 6.06
C GLY A 87 -3.72 3.79 6.04
N ILE A 88 -2.69 4.34 5.41
CA ILE A 88 -1.39 3.71 5.24
C ILE A 88 -0.32 4.57 5.92
N ALA A 89 0.47 3.97 6.80
CA ALA A 89 1.63 4.61 7.43
C ALA A 89 2.92 3.90 7.00
N LEU A 90 3.86 4.68 6.44
CA LEU A 90 5.14 4.21 5.94
C LEU A 90 6.27 4.91 6.68
N TRP A 91 7.04 4.16 7.47
CA TRP A 91 8.14 4.70 8.27
C TRP A 91 9.47 4.14 7.79
N GLY A 92 10.10 4.79 6.80
CA GLY A 92 11.36 4.34 6.22
C GLY A 92 11.26 3.00 5.49
N LYS A 93 10.07 2.69 4.94
CA LYS A 93 9.78 1.44 4.28
C LYS A 93 9.27 1.67 2.87
N LYS A 94 9.49 0.68 2.01
CA LYS A 94 8.96 0.63 0.67
C LYS A 94 7.70 -0.22 0.63
N LEU A 95 6.62 0.34 0.10
CA LEU A 95 5.40 -0.37 -0.24
C LEU A 95 5.16 -0.28 -1.74
N THR A 96 5.01 -1.43 -2.37
CA THR A 96 4.64 -1.52 -3.78
C THR A 96 3.27 -2.19 -3.90
N PHE A 97 2.34 -1.53 -4.56
CA PHE A 97 1.11 -2.14 -5.06
C PHE A 97 1.29 -2.41 -6.54
N LYS A 98 1.15 -3.67 -6.91
CA LYS A 98 1.33 -4.13 -8.29
C LYS A 98 0.07 -4.84 -8.76
N ASN A 99 -0.39 -4.52 -9.96
CA ASN A 99 -1.59 -5.15 -10.52
C ASN A 99 -2.80 -5.10 -9.56
N CYS A 100 -2.97 -4.02 -8.80
CA CYS A 100 -4.03 -3.88 -7.80
C CYS A 100 -5.03 -2.81 -8.19
N ALA A 101 -6.28 -3.00 -7.77
CA ALA A 101 -7.24 -1.93 -7.59
C ALA A 101 -7.39 -1.63 -6.11
N LEU A 102 -7.12 -0.39 -5.71
CA LEU A 102 -7.06 0.03 -4.31
C LEU A 102 -8.16 1.05 -4.04
N GLU A 103 -8.91 0.85 -2.99
CA GLU A 103 -9.92 1.79 -2.54
C GLU A 103 -9.68 2.17 -1.07
N LEU A 104 -9.33 3.44 -0.85
CA LEU A 104 -9.25 4.01 0.49
C LEU A 104 -10.52 4.81 0.72
N LYS A 105 -11.50 4.17 1.40
CA LYS A 105 -12.79 4.76 1.74
C LYS A 105 -12.61 5.73 2.90
N ARG A 106 -13.72 6.20 3.43
CA ARG A 106 -13.71 7.03 4.63
C ARG A 106 -12.81 6.42 5.69
N ILE A 107 -11.76 7.15 6.03
CA ILE A 107 -10.82 6.78 7.08
C ILE A 107 -11.37 7.31 8.40
N GLY A 108 -11.50 6.44 9.38
CA GLY A 108 -11.88 6.81 10.74
C GLY A 108 -10.92 7.80 11.37
N SER A 109 -11.34 8.43 12.46
CA SER A 109 -10.55 9.44 13.17
C SER A 109 -9.39 8.88 14.00
N THR A 110 -9.13 7.58 13.92
CA THR A 110 -8.08 6.94 14.72
C THR A 110 -6.76 6.97 13.99
N PRO A 111 -5.82 7.83 14.37
CA PRO A 111 -4.51 7.94 13.72
C PRO A 111 -3.63 6.73 14.07
N TYR A 112 -2.65 6.42 13.22
CA TYR A 112 -1.62 5.45 13.57
C TYR A 112 -0.68 5.95 14.66
N THR A 113 -0.50 7.27 14.77
CA THR A 113 0.27 7.91 15.83
C THR A 113 -0.40 9.22 16.25
N ALA A 114 -0.14 9.66 17.48
CA ALA A 114 -0.64 10.95 17.99
C ALA A 114 -0.09 12.16 17.20
N GLU A 115 1.04 12.01 16.54
CA GLU A 115 1.72 13.10 15.82
C GLU A 115 1.17 13.29 14.39
N TRP A 116 0.60 12.23 13.78
CA TRP A 116 0.26 12.20 12.36
C TRP A 116 -1.19 11.75 12.13
N ASN A 117 -2.13 12.48 12.71
CA ASN A 117 -3.54 12.11 12.70
C ASN A 117 -4.39 12.84 11.65
N TRP A 118 -3.74 13.51 10.69
CA TRP A 118 -4.41 14.33 9.69
C TRP A 118 -4.29 13.78 8.26
N GLN A 119 -3.73 12.60 8.07
CA GLN A 119 -3.45 12.07 6.75
C GLN A 119 -4.03 10.67 6.57
N THR A 120 -4.51 10.39 5.36
CA THR A 120 -4.92 9.05 4.98
C THR A 120 -3.71 8.18 4.63
N VAL A 121 -2.74 8.74 3.90
CA VAL A 121 -1.44 8.11 3.66
C VAL A 121 -0.35 9.01 4.23
N CYS A 122 0.46 8.47 5.12
CA CYS A 122 1.58 9.19 5.73
C CYS A 122 2.89 8.46 5.44
N ALA A 123 3.85 9.14 4.83
CA ALA A 123 5.18 8.64 4.56
C ALA A 123 6.24 9.52 5.19
N SER A 124 7.20 8.91 5.89
CA SER A 124 8.31 9.60 6.56
C SER A 124 9.57 8.74 6.56
N LYS A 125 10.72 9.34 6.82
CA LYS A 125 12.01 8.66 7.02
C LYS A 125 12.49 7.87 5.78
N ASN A 126 12.49 8.50 4.60
CA ASN A 126 12.88 7.89 3.33
C ASN A 126 11.94 6.73 2.90
N ALA A 127 10.65 6.87 3.17
CA ALA A 127 9.68 5.88 2.74
C ALA A 127 9.35 6.04 1.24
N GLU A 128 8.93 4.94 0.62
CA GLU A 128 8.56 4.93 -0.79
C GLU A 128 7.21 4.24 -0.99
N LEU A 129 6.29 4.91 -1.68
CA LEU A 129 5.05 4.32 -2.18
C LEU A 129 5.14 4.15 -3.70
N HIS A 130 4.98 2.92 -4.16
CA HIS A 130 5.00 2.58 -5.57
C HIS A 130 3.64 2.02 -6.01
N LEU A 131 3.15 2.50 -7.15
CA LEU A 131 2.03 1.95 -7.88
C LEU A 131 2.55 1.45 -9.24
N GLU A 132 2.40 0.15 -9.53
CA GLU A 132 2.86 -0.49 -10.76
C GLU A 132 1.69 -1.23 -11.42
N ASN A 133 1.23 -0.76 -12.57
CA ASN A 133 0.02 -1.26 -13.23
C ASN A 133 -1.19 -1.31 -12.27
N ALA A 134 -1.31 -0.31 -11.38
CA ALA A 134 -2.27 -0.27 -10.31
C ALA A 134 -3.16 0.98 -10.39
N GLU A 135 -4.34 0.88 -9.80
CA GLU A 135 -5.24 2.02 -9.64
C GLU A 135 -5.51 2.23 -8.15
N MET A 136 -5.36 3.45 -7.68
CA MET A 136 -5.69 3.83 -6.31
C MET A 136 -6.72 4.95 -6.32
N VAL A 137 -7.84 4.72 -5.66
CA VAL A 137 -8.89 5.71 -5.44
C VAL A 137 -8.97 6.04 -3.95
N MET A 138 -8.79 7.31 -3.64
CA MET A 138 -8.89 7.85 -2.28
C MET A 138 -10.09 8.79 -2.21
N ASN A 139 -11.04 8.52 -1.32
CA ASN A 139 -12.21 9.38 -1.12
C ASN A 139 -12.26 9.90 0.32
N GLY A 140 -12.06 11.21 0.46
CA GLY A 140 -12.06 11.92 1.73
C GLY A 140 -13.45 12.33 2.23
N GLU A 141 -14.55 11.88 1.60
CA GLU A 141 -15.89 12.21 2.05
C GLU A 141 -16.12 11.80 3.50
N GLY A 142 -16.41 12.78 4.34
CA GLY A 142 -16.69 12.57 5.77
C GLY A 142 -15.46 12.39 6.66
N VAL A 143 -14.23 12.61 6.16
CA VAL A 143 -13.04 12.72 7.00
C VAL A 143 -13.03 14.02 7.81
N ALA A 144 -12.16 14.09 8.84
CA ALA A 144 -12.05 15.31 9.65
C ALA A 144 -11.54 16.49 8.82
N ALA A 145 -11.98 17.71 9.15
CA ALA A 145 -11.73 18.96 8.40
C ALA A 145 -10.24 19.31 8.18
N LYS A 146 -9.32 18.69 8.91
CA LYS A 146 -7.88 18.89 8.77
C LYS A 146 -7.17 17.77 8.00
N THR A 147 -7.93 16.85 7.39
CA THR A 147 -7.34 15.65 6.77
C THR A 147 -6.82 15.95 5.38
N HIS A 148 -5.54 15.66 5.17
CA HIS A 148 -4.90 15.59 3.85
C HIS A 148 -4.97 14.15 3.31
N ALA A 149 -4.94 13.98 1.99
CA ALA A 149 -4.95 12.63 1.44
C ALA A 149 -3.59 11.95 1.63
N ILE A 150 -2.53 12.55 1.09
CA ILE A 150 -1.18 12.01 1.16
C ILE A 150 -0.24 13.07 1.74
N TYR A 151 0.51 12.68 2.77
CA TYR A 151 1.54 13.50 3.37
C TYR A 151 2.91 12.84 3.22
N PHE A 152 3.87 13.64 2.76
CA PHE A 152 5.26 13.26 2.68
C PHE A 152 6.13 14.15 3.56
N GLY A 153 6.84 13.57 4.52
CA GLY A 153 7.99 14.20 5.15
C GLY A 153 9.23 14.14 4.25
N SER A 154 10.39 14.43 4.77
CA SER A 154 11.65 14.50 4.02
C SER A 154 12.03 13.19 3.34
N ASN A 155 12.61 13.27 2.13
CA ASN A 155 13.20 12.17 1.34
C ASN A 155 12.23 11.03 1.00
N ASN A 156 10.93 11.26 0.99
CA ASN A 156 9.98 10.22 0.63
C ASN A 156 9.68 10.26 -0.88
N LYS A 157 9.17 9.17 -1.42
CA LYS A 157 8.87 9.06 -2.84
C LYS A 157 7.50 8.48 -3.11
N LEU A 158 6.84 9.05 -4.10
CA LEU A 158 5.67 8.50 -4.77
C LEU A 158 6.04 8.19 -6.21
N ASN A 159 5.97 6.93 -6.59
CA ASN A 159 6.29 6.48 -7.94
C ASN A 159 5.09 5.79 -8.56
N LEU A 160 4.66 6.26 -9.71
CA LEU A 160 3.58 5.69 -10.49
C LEU A 160 4.14 5.22 -11.83
N LYS A 161 3.90 3.95 -12.16
CA LYS A 161 4.22 3.38 -13.47
C LYS A 161 3.00 2.63 -14.01
N ASP A 162 2.56 2.98 -15.21
CA ASP A 162 1.37 2.40 -15.84
C ASP A 162 0.14 2.43 -14.93
N SER A 163 -0.01 3.52 -14.13
CA SER A 163 -0.89 3.54 -12.97
C SER A 163 -1.75 4.79 -12.91
N LYS A 164 -2.82 4.72 -12.09
CA LYS A 164 -3.70 5.84 -11.82
C LYS A 164 -3.82 6.07 -10.31
N LEU A 165 -3.69 7.33 -9.90
CA LEU A 165 -4.00 7.79 -8.55
C LEU A 165 -5.12 8.83 -8.66
N GLU A 166 -6.23 8.57 -8.01
CA GLU A 166 -7.36 9.47 -7.95
C GLU A 166 -7.68 9.84 -6.51
N ILE A 167 -7.68 11.15 -6.21
CA ILE A 167 -7.86 11.71 -4.87
C ILE A 167 -9.03 12.68 -4.92
N ARG A 168 -10.07 12.42 -4.12
CA ARG A 168 -11.30 13.21 -4.14
C ARG A 168 -11.75 13.65 -2.75
N ASN A 169 -12.43 14.81 -2.70
CA ASN A 169 -13.22 15.28 -1.57
C ASN A 169 -12.45 15.44 -0.26
N TYR A 170 -11.14 15.68 -0.32
CA TYR A 170 -10.37 15.98 0.89
C TYR A 170 -10.52 17.45 1.28
N PRO A 171 -10.83 17.72 2.56
CA PRO A 171 -11.01 19.10 3.06
C PRO A 171 -9.70 19.88 3.09
N GLN A 172 -8.56 19.18 2.95
CA GLN A 172 -7.23 19.75 2.80
C GLN A 172 -6.62 19.30 1.46
N ASP A 173 -5.31 19.19 1.38
CA ASP A 173 -4.58 19.00 0.15
C ASP A 173 -4.58 17.54 -0.31
N ALA A 174 -4.56 17.30 -1.62
CA ALA A 174 -4.40 15.97 -2.17
C ALA A 174 -3.01 15.42 -1.85
N LEU A 175 -1.95 16.22 -2.09
CA LEU A 175 -0.59 15.90 -1.72
C LEU A 175 0.00 17.06 -0.92
N GLU A 176 0.53 16.76 0.25
CA GLU A 176 1.23 17.71 1.12
C GLU A 176 2.66 17.26 1.36
N TRP A 177 3.58 18.20 1.21
CA TRP A 177 4.99 18.00 1.47
C TRP A 177 5.47 18.94 2.58
N ASP A 178 6.09 18.38 3.59
CA ASP A 178 6.74 19.13 4.66
C ASP A 178 8.19 18.64 4.83
N GLY A 179 9.05 19.09 3.94
CA GLY A 179 10.47 18.73 3.97
C GLY A 179 11.29 19.63 3.05
N GLY A 180 12.59 19.73 3.32
CA GLY A 180 13.53 20.62 2.64
C GLY A 180 14.43 19.92 1.62
N ASP A 181 14.02 18.79 1.05
CA ASP A 181 14.90 17.98 0.23
C ASP A 181 14.84 18.36 -1.25
N TRP A 182 15.99 18.22 -1.89
CA TRP A 182 16.17 18.44 -3.31
C TRP A 182 16.14 17.11 -4.06
N GLY A 183 15.32 17.02 -5.10
CA GLY A 183 15.19 15.84 -5.97
C GLY A 183 13.75 15.47 -6.26
N TYR A 184 13.55 14.64 -7.28
CA TYR A 184 12.21 14.22 -7.67
C TYR A 184 11.64 13.28 -6.63
N ASN A 185 10.59 13.73 -5.98
CA ASN A 185 9.87 12.97 -4.97
C ASN A 185 8.52 12.44 -5.45
N VAL A 186 8.04 12.92 -6.61
CA VAL A 186 6.89 12.36 -7.31
C VAL A 186 7.30 12.04 -8.75
N ASN A 187 7.26 10.78 -9.13
CA ASN A 187 7.65 10.32 -10.46
C ASN A 187 6.50 9.58 -11.13
N LEU A 188 6.16 9.99 -12.33
CA LEU A 188 5.13 9.39 -13.16
C LEU A 188 5.73 8.87 -14.46
N GLU A 189 5.42 7.64 -14.86
CA GLU A 189 5.69 7.06 -16.16
C GLU A 189 4.40 6.42 -16.67
N ASN A 190 3.89 6.87 -17.84
CA ASN A 190 2.65 6.40 -18.43
C ASN A 190 1.49 6.34 -17.42
N SER A 191 1.33 7.41 -16.63
CA SER A 191 0.47 7.38 -15.45
C SER A 191 -0.38 8.64 -15.33
N LYS A 192 -1.39 8.57 -14.45
CA LYS A 192 -2.28 9.69 -14.21
C LYS A 192 -2.43 9.97 -12.71
N ILE A 193 -2.37 11.26 -12.34
CA ILE A 193 -2.88 11.75 -11.06
C ILE A 193 -4.10 12.63 -11.34
N LEU A 194 -5.21 12.37 -10.66
CA LEU A 194 -6.39 13.22 -10.63
C LEU A 194 -6.64 13.68 -9.20
N SER A 195 -6.62 14.99 -9.00
CA SER A 195 -7.06 15.64 -7.76
C SER A 195 -8.37 16.36 -8.03
N ASP A 196 -9.47 15.93 -7.41
CA ASP A 196 -10.80 16.46 -7.67
C ASP A 196 -11.52 16.84 -6.37
N HIS A 197 -12.09 18.06 -6.31
CA HIS A 197 -12.79 18.58 -5.14
C HIS A 197 -11.97 18.55 -3.84
N ASN A 198 -10.65 18.68 -3.93
CA ASN A 198 -9.78 18.87 -2.76
C ASN A 198 -9.53 20.37 -2.54
N ARG A 199 -9.08 20.78 -1.34
CA ARG A 199 -8.71 22.17 -1.12
C ARG A 199 -7.62 22.60 -2.12
N SER A 200 -6.53 21.84 -2.20
CA SER A 200 -5.45 22.07 -3.17
C SER A 200 -4.95 20.74 -3.75
N GLY A 201 -4.28 20.81 -4.89
CA GLY A 201 -3.63 19.64 -5.49
C GLY A 201 -2.33 19.29 -4.79
N PHE A 202 -1.31 20.12 -5.00
CA PHE A 202 0.04 19.93 -4.46
C PHE A 202 0.41 21.11 -3.57
N THR A 203 0.75 20.87 -2.31
CA THR A 203 1.15 21.91 -1.37
C THR A 203 2.51 21.56 -0.77
N GLY A 204 3.46 22.49 -0.85
CA GLY A 204 4.83 22.31 -0.40
C GLY A 204 5.81 22.10 -1.56
N SER A 205 7.07 21.83 -1.24
CA SER A 205 8.17 21.80 -2.21
C SER A 205 8.28 20.45 -2.91
N PHE A 206 7.25 20.03 -3.63
CA PHE A 206 7.34 18.84 -4.49
C PHE A 206 8.24 19.10 -5.70
N SER A 207 9.07 18.12 -6.06
CA SER A 207 9.70 18.03 -7.37
C SER A 207 9.05 16.87 -8.12
N VAL A 208 8.27 17.21 -9.13
CA VAL A 208 7.45 16.27 -9.89
C VAL A 208 8.09 16.03 -11.26
N ARG A 209 8.31 14.77 -11.60
CA ARG A 209 8.72 14.36 -12.93
C ARG A 209 7.63 13.51 -13.56
N ALA A 210 7.10 13.97 -14.69
CA ALA A 210 6.06 13.26 -15.43
C ALA A 210 6.57 12.97 -16.85
N LYS A 211 6.52 11.69 -17.24
CA LYS A 211 6.84 11.21 -18.58
C LYS A 211 5.64 10.44 -19.13
N ASP A 212 5.16 10.84 -20.31
CA ASP A 212 3.99 10.24 -20.97
C ASP A 212 2.77 10.16 -20.01
N SER A 213 2.58 11.21 -19.21
CA SER A 213 1.67 11.18 -18.05
C SER A 213 0.80 12.43 -17.96
N THR A 214 -0.25 12.36 -17.16
CA THR A 214 -1.19 13.46 -16.95
C THR A 214 -1.37 13.77 -15.46
N ILE A 215 -1.40 15.05 -15.12
CA ILE A 215 -1.74 15.54 -13.79
C ILE A 215 -2.90 16.52 -13.92
N ASP A 216 -4.06 16.12 -13.45
CA ASP A 216 -5.26 16.95 -13.44
C ASP A 216 -5.59 17.42 -12.03
N VAL A 217 -5.71 18.71 -11.82
CA VAL A 217 -6.26 19.31 -10.60
C VAL A 217 -7.51 20.07 -10.97
N VAL A 218 -8.65 19.56 -10.56
CA VAL A 218 -9.94 20.11 -10.94
C VAL A 218 -10.81 20.40 -9.71
N ASN A 219 -11.72 21.36 -9.84
CA ASN A 219 -12.69 21.72 -8.81
C ASN A 219 -12.06 22.02 -7.42
N SER A 220 -10.78 22.43 -7.37
CA SER A 220 -10.14 22.80 -6.12
C SER A 220 -10.66 24.16 -5.61
N THR A 221 -10.78 24.29 -4.29
CA THR A 221 -11.18 25.56 -3.66
C THR A 221 -10.01 26.49 -3.35
N GLY A 222 -8.79 25.96 -3.42
CA GLY A 222 -7.52 26.67 -3.24
C GLY A 222 -6.64 26.55 -4.48
N ASN A 223 -5.32 26.44 -4.28
CA ASN A 223 -4.35 26.41 -5.36
C ASN A 223 -4.26 25.01 -6.01
N GLY A 224 -4.05 24.95 -7.33
CA GLY A 224 -3.68 23.71 -8.01
C GLY A 224 -2.33 23.19 -7.54
N SER A 225 -1.36 24.10 -7.42
CA SER A 225 -0.03 23.83 -6.85
C SER A 225 0.46 25.04 -6.07
N ASN A 226 1.20 24.81 -4.98
CA ASN A 226 1.83 25.87 -4.20
C ASN A 226 3.23 25.42 -3.76
N GLY A 227 4.26 26.00 -4.33
CA GLY A 227 5.67 25.74 -4.01
C GLY A 227 6.28 24.51 -4.66
N SER A 228 5.63 23.93 -5.69
CA SER A 228 6.11 22.71 -6.36
C SER A 228 6.72 22.99 -7.72
N ASP A 229 7.74 22.22 -8.08
CA ASP A 229 8.39 22.23 -9.38
C ASP A 229 7.95 21.05 -10.23
N PHE A 230 7.64 21.29 -11.51
CA PHE A 230 7.15 20.28 -12.43
C PHE A 230 8.04 20.18 -13.66
N GLU A 231 8.45 18.98 -14.01
CA GLU A 231 9.16 18.64 -15.24
C GLU A 231 8.32 17.65 -16.06
N PHE A 232 7.85 18.10 -17.22
CA PHE A 232 6.96 17.34 -18.09
C PHE A 232 7.68 16.90 -19.37
N TYR A 233 7.61 15.61 -19.69
CA TYR A 233 8.06 15.01 -20.94
C TYR A 233 6.87 14.34 -21.63
N HIS A 234 6.44 14.86 -22.77
CA HIS A 234 5.23 14.41 -23.48
C HIS A 234 4.01 14.27 -22.54
N SER A 235 3.84 15.22 -21.61
CA SER A 235 2.89 15.14 -20.51
C SER A 235 2.12 16.44 -20.34
N THR A 236 0.99 16.35 -19.65
CA THR A 236 0.12 17.49 -19.33
C THR A 236 -0.29 17.48 -17.86
#